data_189f17defa67a1101b1cab4ed2e31bec
#
_entry.id   189f17defa67a1101b1cab4ed2e31bec
#
_cell.length_a   1.000
_cell.length_b   1.000
_cell.length_c   1.000
_cell.angle_alpha   90.00
_cell.angle_beta   90.00
_cell.angle_gamma   90.00
#
_symmetry.space_group_name_H-M   'P 1'
#
loop_
_entity.id
_entity.type
_entity.pdbx_description
1 polymer ?
#
loop_
_entity_poly.entity_id
_entity_poly.type
_entity_poly.pdbx_seq_one_letter_code
_entity_poly.pdbx_strand_id
1 'polypeptide(L)'
;DEFFASVLEQTGGKLDYVVDAIDTISAKLTIAKYAQDHGIRLVSSMGGANKLHPECLRFADIFDTVRDPMSRIMRKECKKRGIKSLHVLFSCEESVKTQPRDPSNIHERTELGTASFMPPIMGQMIAGEVIRQIGGRGTERVRADGQRLD
;
A
#
# COMPACT_ATOMS: atom_id res chain seq x y z
N ASP A 1 12.73 -15.47 0.57
CA ASP A 1 12.31 -16.61 1.41
C ASP A 1 13.13 -16.70 2.71
N GLU A 2 14.46 -16.56 2.66
CA GLU A 2 15.33 -16.61 3.85
C GLU A 2 14.97 -15.55 4.91
N PHE A 3 14.63 -14.32 4.50
CA PHE A 3 14.21 -13.26 5.40
C PHE A 3 12.96 -13.66 6.22
N PHE A 4 11.93 -14.15 5.57
CA PHE A 4 10.71 -14.58 6.26
C PHE A 4 10.93 -15.80 7.13
N ALA A 5 11.77 -16.75 6.71
CA ALA A 5 12.15 -17.89 7.51
C ALA A 5 12.83 -17.46 8.82
N SER A 6 13.78 -16.51 8.73
CA SER A 6 14.44 -15.93 9.91
C SER A 6 13.47 -15.21 10.85
N VAL A 7 12.53 -14.43 10.31
CA VAL A 7 11.52 -13.74 11.14
C VAL A 7 10.60 -14.75 11.82
N LEU A 8 10.14 -15.77 11.12
CA LEU A 8 9.30 -16.81 11.70
C LEU A 8 10.02 -17.60 12.79
N GLU A 9 11.30 -17.89 12.62
CA GLU A 9 12.12 -18.53 13.65
C GLU A 9 12.19 -17.68 14.92
N GLN A 10 12.47 -16.38 14.78
CA GLN A 10 12.55 -15.43 15.90
C GLN A 10 11.21 -15.23 16.63
N THR A 11 10.10 -15.39 15.94
CA THR A 11 8.73 -15.20 16.48
C THR A 11 8.06 -16.50 16.92
N GLY A 12 8.80 -17.62 16.97
CA GLY A 12 8.26 -18.92 17.32
C GLY A 12 7.22 -19.44 16.33
N GLY A 13 7.38 -19.11 15.05
CA GLY A 13 6.49 -19.53 13.96
C GLY A 13 5.18 -18.75 13.85
N LYS A 14 5.00 -17.66 14.62
CA LYS A 14 3.80 -16.84 14.59
C LYS A 14 4.07 -15.46 14.04
N LEU A 15 3.31 -15.08 13.04
CA LEU A 15 3.31 -13.74 12.47
C LEU A 15 1.86 -13.29 12.25
N ASP A 16 1.39 -12.39 13.10
CA ASP A 16 -0.01 -11.97 13.12
C ASP A 16 -0.36 -11.04 11.96
N TYR A 17 0.59 -10.21 11.56
CA TYR A 17 0.38 -9.20 10.52
C TYR A 17 1.70 -8.72 9.92
N VAL A 18 1.69 -8.42 8.63
CA VAL A 18 2.81 -7.79 7.92
C VAL A 18 2.38 -6.42 7.39
N VAL A 19 3.24 -5.43 7.57
CA VAL A 19 3.11 -4.11 6.94
C VAL A 19 4.22 -3.97 5.91
N ASP A 20 3.83 -3.75 4.67
CA ASP A 20 4.75 -3.45 3.58
C ASP A 20 4.68 -1.96 3.23
N ALA A 21 5.72 -1.22 3.59
CA ALA A 21 5.89 0.20 3.30
C ALA A 21 7.16 0.49 2.49
N ILE A 22 7.62 -0.46 1.69
CA ILE A 22 8.82 -0.34 0.87
C ILE A 22 8.48 0.20 -0.54
N ASP A 23 9.46 0.76 -1.24
CA ASP A 23 9.25 1.35 -2.57
C ASP A 23 9.49 0.39 -3.74
N THR A 24 10.21 -0.70 -3.50
CA THR A 24 10.63 -1.64 -4.55
C THR A 24 9.49 -2.58 -4.93
N ILE A 25 8.94 -2.41 -6.13
CA ILE A 25 7.80 -3.20 -6.63
C ILE A 25 8.08 -4.71 -6.61
N SER A 26 9.27 -5.15 -7.02
CA SER A 26 9.62 -6.57 -7.01
C SER A 26 9.57 -7.16 -5.60
N ALA A 27 10.10 -6.44 -4.60
CA ALA A 27 10.06 -6.87 -3.20
C ALA A 27 8.63 -6.87 -2.64
N LYS A 28 7.81 -5.85 -2.96
CA LYS A 28 6.37 -5.84 -2.62
C LYS A 28 5.65 -7.09 -3.13
N LEU A 29 5.90 -7.46 -4.37
CA LEU A 29 5.29 -8.63 -5.00
C LEU A 29 5.76 -9.94 -4.36
N THR A 30 7.04 -10.03 -3.98
CA THR A 30 7.57 -11.19 -3.25
C THR A 30 6.90 -11.33 -1.88
N ILE A 31 6.78 -10.23 -1.13
CA ILE A 31 6.08 -10.19 0.17
C ILE A 31 4.60 -10.60 0.00
N ALA A 32 3.92 -10.00 -0.98
CA ALA A 32 2.50 -10.29 -1.23
C ALA A 32 2.26 -11.75 -1.61
N LYS A 33 3.12 -12.32 -2.44
CA LYS A 33 3.03 -13.73 -2.83
C LYS A 33 3.28 -14.65 -1.64
N TYR A 34 4.33 -14.36 -0.86
CA TYR A 34 4.64 -15.14 0.33
C TYR A 34 3.51 -15.09 1.35
N ALA A 35 2.98 -13.90 1.64
CA ALA A 35 1.88 -13.73 2.57
C ALA A 35 0.62 -14.49 2.13
N GLN A 36 0.28 -14.44 0.83
CA GLN A 36 -0.84 -15.22 0.28
C GLN A 36 -0.63 -16.72 0.45
N ASP A 37 0.56 -17.24 0.12
CA ASP A 37 0.85 -18.66 0.14
C ASP A 37 0.86 -19.25 1.55
N HIS A 38 1.15 -18.41 2.56
CA HIS A 38 1.22 -18.81 3.96
C HIS A 38 0.03 -18.34 4.81
N GLY A 39 -0.97 -17.70 4.18
CA GLY A 39 -2.16 -17.21 4.89
C GLY A 39 -1.86 -16.09 5.90
N ILE A 40 -0.80 -15.32 5.69
CA ILE A 40 -0.40 -14.21 6.55
C ILE A 40 -1.16 -12.94 6.16
N ARG A 41 -1.74 -12.25 7.13
CA ARG A 41 -2.38 -10.95 6.88
C ARG A 41 -1.34 -9.90 6.50
N LEU A 42 -1.63 -9.13 5.47
CA LEU A 42 -0.73 -8.12 4.92
C LEU A 42 -1.49 -6.86 4.55
N VAL A 43 -0.93 -5.69 4.86
CA VAL A 43 -1.29 -4.44 4.23
C VAL A 43 -0.08 -3.83 3.53
N SER A 44 -0.26 -3.41 2.29
CA SER A 44 0.80 -2.80 1.48
C SER A 44 0.47 -1.33 1.21
N SER A 45 1.41 -0.44 1.55
CA SER A 45 1.31 0.98 1.21
C SER A 45 1.65 1.20 -0.25
N MET A 46 0.79 1.90 -0.98
CA MET A 46 1.08 2.36 -2.33
C MET A 46 1.82 3.70 -2.31
N GLY A 47 2.04 4.32 -3.46
CA GLY A 47 2.83 5.55 -3.58
C GLY A 47 2.12 6.78 -2.99
N GLY A 48 2.86 7.58 -2.21
CA GLY A 48 2.43 8.90 -1.71
C GLY A 48 3.03 10.08 -2.47
N ALA A 49 3.85 9.84 -3.50
CA ALA A 49 4.48 10.90 -4.27
C ALA A 49 3.47 11.65 -5.16
N ASN A 50 3.66 12.96 -5.29
CA ASN A 50 2.81 13.87 -6.07
C ASN A 50 1.33 13.85 -5.62
N LYS A 51 1.12 13.65 -4.31
CA LYS A 51 -0.19 13.65 -3.63
C LYS A 51 -0.20 14.75 -2.57
N LEU A 52 -1.30 15.51 -2.51
CA LEU A 52 -1.48 16.64 -1.59
C LEU A 52 -2.72 16.48 -0.70
N HIS A 53 -3.63 15.59 -1.06
CA HIS A 53 -4.93 15.41 -0.43
C HIS A 53 -5.02 14.12 0.38
N PRO A 54 -4.67 14.15 1.69
CA PRO A 54 -4.74 12.96 2.54
C PRO A 54 -6.16 12.42 2.70
N GLU A 55 -7.18 13.25 2.53
CA GLU A 55 -8.59 12.83 2.49
C GLU A 55 -8.94 11.91 1.29
N CYS A 56 -8.05 11.81 0.31
CA CYS A 56 -8.16 10.85 -0.79
C CYS A 56 -7.55 9.49 -0.49
N LEU A 57 -6.91 9.32 0.67
CA LEU A 57 -6.37 8.02 1.08
C LEU A 57 -7.48 7.02 1.39
N ARG A 58 -7.37 5.79 0.89
CA ARG A 58 -8.36 4.72 1.02
C ARG A 58 -7.69 3.37 1.19
N PHE A 59 -8.31 2.53 2.02
CA PHE A 59 -8.03 1.10 2.02
C PHE A 59 -8.94 0.39 1.01
N ALA A 60 -8.35 -0.51 0.22
CA ALA A 60 -9.09 -1.31 -0.74
C ALA A 60 -8.31 -2.59 -1.07
N ASP A 61 -8.92 -3.50 -1.83
CA ASP A 61 -8.16 -4.50 -2.55
C ASP A 61 -7.39 -3.83 -3.70
N ILE A 62 -6.21 -4.36 -4.03
CA ILE A 62 -5.38 -3.83 -5.13
C ILE A 62 -6.16 -3.75 -6.44
N PHE A 63 -7.08 -4.67 -6.68
CA PHE A 63 -7.86 -4.73 -7.92
C PHE A 63 -8.96 -3.67 -8.01
N ASP A 64 -9.35 -3.07 -6.87
CA ASP A 64 -10.35 -1.99 -6.78
C ASP A 64 -9.72 -0.58 -6.78
N THR A 65 -8.39 -0.50 -6.82
CA THR A 65 -7.69 0.79 -6.80
C THR A 65 -7.82 1.56 -8.11
N VAL A 66 -7.85 2.89 -8.03
CA VAL A 66 -7.98 3.79 -9.18
C VAL A 66 -6.96 4.93 -9.10
N ARG A 67 -6.62 5.55 -10.24
CA ARG A 67 -5.82 6.80 -10.36
C ARG A 67 -4.43 6.78 -9.71
N ASP A 68 -3.97 5.64 -9.23
CA ASP A 68 -2.65 5.49 -8.62
C ASP A 68 -1.70 4.74 -9.57
N PRO A 69 -0.57 5.36 -9.99
CA PRO A 69 0.37 4.74 -10.93
C PRO A 69 1.02 3.48 -10.39
N MET A 70 1.41 3.45 -9.10
CA MET A 70 2.02 2.29 -8.47
C MET A 70 1.01 1.13 -8.41
N SER A 71 -0.21 1.41 -7.97
CA SER A 71 -1.28 0.40 -7.93
C SER A 71 -1.57 -0.19 -9.31
N ARG A 72 -1.49 0.62 -10.38
CA ARG A 72 -1.65 0.13 -11.75
C ARG A 72 -0.60 -0.92 -12.13
N ILE A 73 0.65 -0.66 -11.75
CA ILE A 73 1.74 -1.62 -12.00
C ILE A 73 1.55 -2.86 -11.13
N MET A 74 1.26 -2.67 -9.85
CA MET A 74 1.02 -3.76 -8.90
C MET A 74 -0.13 -4.67 -9.35
N ARG A 75 -1.28 -4.12 -9.80
CA ARG A 75 -2.40 -4.93 -10.34
C ARG A 75 -1.97 -5.84 -11.50
N LYS A 76 -1.21 -5.28 -12.45
CA LYS A 76 -0.73 -6.04 -13.59
C LYS A 76 0.19 -7.19 -13.16
N GLU A 77 1.11 -6.89 -12.27
CA GLU A 77 2.11 -7.86 -11.81
C GLU A 77 1.51 -8.89 -10.84
N CYS A 78 0.55 -8.49 -10.00
CA CYS A 78 -0.20 -9.42 -9.15
C CYS A 78 -0.95 -10.47 -10.00
N LYS A 79 -1.64 -10.04 -11.06
CA LYS A 79 -2.31 -10.97 -11.98
C LYS A 79 -1.34 -11.98 -12.59
N LYS A 80 -0.16 -11.54 -13.05
CA LYS A 80 0.85 -12.43 -13.64
C LYS A 80 1.38 -13.48 -12.66
N ARG A 81 1.45 -13.12 -11.36
CA ARG A 81 1.99 -13.99 -10.31
C ARG A 81 0.92 -14.80 -9.58
N GLY A 82 -0.34 -14.72 -10.01
CA GLY A 82 -1.44 -15.44 -9.37
C GLY A 82 -1.73 -14.94 -7.94
N ILE A 83 -1.42 -13.67 -7.64
CA ILE A 83 -1.84 -13.02 -6.39
C ILE A 83 -3.30 -12.63 -6.57
N LYS A 84 -4.18 -13.24 -5.75
CA LYS A 84 -5.64 -13.14 -5.92
C LYS A 84 -6.23 -11.91 -5.25
N SER A 85 -5.59 -11.43 -4.18
CA SER A 85 -6.01 -10.29 -3.36
C SER A 85 -4.80 -9.67 -2.69
N LEU A 86 -4.80 -8.37 -2.49
CA LEU A 86 -3.82 -7.65 -1.71
C LEU A 86 -4.48 -6.42 -1.09
N HIS A 87 -4.54 -6.39 0.23
CA HIS A 87 -5.05 -5.23 0.95
C HIS A 87 -4.04 -4.09 0.89
N VAL A 88 -4.47 -2.92 0.42
CA VAL A 88 -3.58 -1.78 0.19
C VAL A 88 -4.14 -0.48 0.75
N LEU A 89 -3.24 0.42 1.16
CA LEU A 89 -3.51 1.84 1.32
C LEU A 89 -3.04 2.56 0.06
N PHE A 90 -3.94 3.28 -0.60
CA PHE A 90 -3.65 4.06 -1.80
C PHE A 90 -4.36 5.41 -1.78
N SER A 91 -3.94 6.35 -2.63
CA SER A 91 -4.67 7.60 -2.85
C SER A 91 -5.46 7.55 -4.16
N CYS A 92 -6.74 7.85 -4.11
CA CYS A 92 -7.57 8.02 -5.31
C CYS A 92 -7.42 9.40 -5.97
N GLU A 93 -6.57 10.27 -5.43
CA GLU A 93 -6.22 11.56 -6.02
C GLU A 93 -5.49 11.39 -7.35
N GLU A 94 -5.78 12.24 -8.33
CA GLU A 94 -4.92 12.35 -9.51
C GLU A 94 -3.58 12.97 -9.11
N SER A 95 -2.48 12.32 -9.51
CA SER A 95 -1.14 12.81 -9.19
C SER A 95 -0.91 14.20 -9.80
N VAL A 96 -0.40 15.11 -9.01
CA VAL A 96 0.00 16.44 -9.49
C VAL A 96 1.06 16.26 -10.58
N LYS A 97 0.83 16.91 -11.73
CA LYS A 97 1.82 16.92 -12.81
C LYS A 97 2.95 17.85 -12.41
N THR A 98 4.13 17.30 -12.19
CA THR A 98 5.34 18.07 -11.98
C THR A 98 6.01 18.37 -13.31
N GLN A 99 6.65 19.54 -13.41
CA GLN A 99 7.46 19.90 -14.56
C GLN A 99 8.92 19.50 -14.29
N PRO A 100 9.70 19.11 -15.32
CA PRO A 100 11.13 18.92 -15.14
C PRO A 100 11.78 20.23 -14.70
N ARG A 101 12.83 20.17 -13.89
CA ARG A 101 13.60 21.36 -13.45
C ARG A 101 14.23 22.08 -14.63
N ASP A 102 14.71 21.33 -15.61
CA ASP A 102 15.24 21.84 -16.87
C ASP A 102 14.34 21.41 -18.03
N PRO A 103 13.46 22.31 -18.53
CA PRO A 103 12.60 22.02 -19.67
C PRO A 103 13.35 21.71 -20.96
N SER A 104 14.65 22.07 -21.06
CA SER A 104 15.48 21.78 -22.23
C SER A 104 16.02 20.36 -22.25
N ASN A 105 16.02 19.68 -21.10
CA ASN A 105 16.47 18.31 -20.96
C ASN A 105 15.33 17.29 -21.14
N ILE A 106 15.09 16.89 -22.38
CA ILE A 106 14.03 15.91 -22.74
C ILE A 106 14.23 14.52 -22.13
N HIS A 107 15.38 14.23 -21.53
CA HIS A 107 15.66 12.98 -20.83
C HIS A 107 15.49 13.07 -19.31
N GLU A 108 15.23 14.26 -18.78
CA GLU A 108 15.00 14.45 -17.35
C GLU A 108 13.65 13.85 -16.96
N ARG A 109 13.70 12.87 -16.06
CA ARG A 109 12.46 12.31 -15.49
C ARG A 109 11.79 13.37 -14.65
N THR A 110 10.47 13.49 -14.81
CA THR A 110 9.62 14.30 -13.95
C THR A 110 9.94 13.99 -12.48
N GLU A 111 10.33 15.00 -11.71
CA GLU A 111 10.67 14.80 -10.30
C GLU A 111 9.44 14.30 -9.52
N LEU A 112 9.65 13.24 -8.75
CA LEU A 112 8.66 12.78 -7.78
C LEU A 112 8.89 13.55 -6.48
N GLY A 113 7.99 14.47 -6.17
CA GLY A 113 7.97 15.16 -4.88
C GLY A 113 7.03 14.44 -3.91
N THR A 114 7.41 14.40 -2.64
CA THR A 114 6.52 13.90 -1.58
C THR A 114 6.28 14.99 -0.57
N ALA A 115 5.01 15.36 -0.37
CA ALA A 115 4.64 16.29 0.70
C ALA A 115 4.99 15.68 2.07
N SER A 116 5.69 16.43 2.91
CA SER A 116 6.26 15.91 4.17
C SER A 116 5.22 15.34 5.14
N PHE A 117 3.97 15.76 5.07
CA PHE A 117 2.86 15.25 5.90
C PHE A 117 2.26 13.95 5.36
N MET A 118 2.41 13.63 4.08
CA MET A 118 1.73 12.48 3.47
C MET A 118 2.21 11.13 4.03
N PRO A 119 3.52 10.82 4.07
CA PRO A 119 3.98 9.55 4.63
C PRO A 119 3.61 9.34 6.10
N PRO A 120 3.71 10.35 7.01
CA PRO A 120 3.25 10.20 8.38
C PRO A 120 1.76 9.86 8.50
N ILE A 121 0.90 10.52 7.73
CA ILE A 121 -0.54 10.24 7.72
C ILE A 121 -0.80 8.81 7.21
N MET A 122 -0.15 8.40 6.13
CA MET A 122 -0.27 7.03 5.62
C MET A 122 0.17 5.99 6.67
N GLY A 123 1.28 6.25 7.37
CA GLY A 123 1.75 5.39 8.44
C GLY A 123 0.76 5.26 9.60
N GLN A 124 0.17 6.37 10.05
CA GLN A 124 -0.85 6.38 11.11
C GLN A 124 -2.13 5.65 10.68
N MET A 125 -2.56 5.82 9.45
CA MET A 125 -3.72 5.09 8.91
C MET A 125 -3.47 3.57 8.90
N ILE A 126 -2.29 3.14 8.45
CA ILE A 126 -1.90 1.72 8.43
C ILE A 126 -1.84 1.16 9.86
N ALA A 127 -1.22 1.88 10.80
CA ALA A 127 -1.17 1.47 12.20
C ALA A 127 -2.57 1.26 12.78
N GLY A 128 -3.47 2.22 12.55
CA GLY A 128 -4.87 2.11 12.97
C GLY A 128 -5.60 0.92 12.34
N GLU A 129 -5.35 0.64 11.06
CA GLU A 129 -5.92 -0.51 10.36
C GLU A 129 -5.44 -1.84 10.96
N VAL A 130 -4.14 -1.98 11.18
CA VAL A 130 -3.54 -3.17 11.79
C VAL A 130 -4.11 -3.42 13.19
N ILE A 131 -4.19 -2.38 14.03
CA ILE A 131 -4.74 -2.48 15.39
C ILE A 131 -6.19 -2.96 15.34
N ARG A 132 -7.03 -2.41 14.47
CA ARG A 132 -8.42 -2.85 14.32
C ARG A 132 -8.52 -4.30 13.89
N GLN A 133 -7.71 -4.70 12.92
CA GLN A 133 -7.74 -6.06 12.41
C GLN A 133 -7.21 -7.11 13.40
N ILE A 134 -6.18 -6.79 14.16
CA ILE A 134 -5.68 -7.66 15.23
C ILE A 134 -6.70 -7.74 16.37
N GLY A 135 -7.33 -6.62 16.71
CA GLY A 135 -8.36 -6.53 17.77
C GLY A 135 -9.71 -7.13 17.41
N GLY A 136 -9.84 -7.80 16.27
CA GLY A 136 -11.10 -8.43 15.84
C GLY A 136 -12.19 -7.45 15.38
N ARG A 137 -11.86 -6.17 15.22
CA ARG A 137 -12.75 -5.12 14.72
C ARG A 137 -12.46 -4.79 13.25
N GLY A 138 -12.15 -5.82 12.45
CA GLY A 138 -11.73 -5.69 11.04
C GLY A 138 -12.58 -4.69 10.27
N THR A 139 -12.24 -4.36 9.09
CA THR A 139 -12.77 -3.36 8.14
C THR A 139 -14.24 -2.91 8.33
N GLU A 140 -14.62 -2.45 9.52
CA GLU A 140 -15.86 -1.70 9.71
C GLU A 140 -15.75 -0.42 8.88
N ARG A 141 -16.31 -0.47 7.68
CA ARG A 141 -16.39 0.71 6.82
C ARG A 141 -17.38 1.68 7.46
N VAL A 142 -16.97 2.90 7.65
CA VAL A 142 -17.83 3.97 8.15
C VAL A 142 -18.20 4.85 6.97
N ARG A 143 -19.49 5.14 6.79
CA ARG A 143 -19.99 6.13 5.83
C ARG A 143 -19.59 7.54 6.26
N ALA A 144 -19.69 8.50 5.33
CA ALA A 144 -19.43 9.91 5.61
C ALA A 144 -20.34 10.50 6.70
N ASP A 145 -21.50 9.89 6.96
CA ASP A 145 -22.46 10.23 8.01
C ASP A 145 -22.17 9.55 9.37
N GLY A 146 -21.08 8.79 9.46
CA GLY A 146 -20.69 8.07 10.66
C GLY A 146 -21.39 6.72 10.88
N GLN A 147 -22.28 6.29 9.99
CA GLN A 147 -22.92 4.98 10.07
C GLN A 147 -21.97 3.87 9.63
N ARG A 148 -22.02 2.74 10.34
CA ARG A 148 -21.26 1.54 9.96
C ARG A 148 -21.85 0.91 8.70
N LEU A 149 -21.00 0.48 7.81
CA LEU A 149 -21.36 -0.36 6.67
C LEU A 149 -21.19 -1.82 7.12
N ASP A 150 -22.27 -2.53 7.25
CA ASP A 150 -22.29 -3.97 7.51
C ASP A 150 -21.67 -4.74 6.34
#